data_bb5110f2abc399b513d1cb8bddc80f75
#
_entry.id   bb5110f2abc399b513d1cb8bddc80f75
#
_cell.length_a   1.000
_cell.length_b   1.000
_cell.length_c   1.000
_cell.angle_alpha   90.00
_cell.angle_beta   90.00
_cell.angle_gamma   90.00
#
_symmetry.space_group_name_H-M   'P 1'
#
loop_
_entity.id
_entity.type
_entity.pdbx_description
1 polymer ?
#
loop_
_entity_poly.entity_id
_entity_poly.type
_entity_poly.pdbx_seq_one_letter_code
_entity_poly.pdbx_strand_id
1 'polypeptide(L)'
;VREQTPAILRNIMLEAESAMNAWYQLKLLRLQEGFVVEKLSGRKGHLGDRRAWFFWDQSEAEQAFERIVLKKTSPGRKRVYQVLQPRD
;
A
#
# COMPACT_ATOMS: atom_id res chain seq x y z
N VAL A 1 -17.07 -3.11 25.23
CA VAL A 1 -16.45 -2.15 24.35
C VAL A 1 -16.23 -2.81 23.00
N ARG A 2 -16.77 -2.21 21.98
CA ARG A 2 -16.58 -2.72 20.63
C ARG A 2 -15.25 -2.26 20.08
N GLU A 3 -14.48 -3.20 19.61
CA GLU A 3 -13.35 -2.87 18.79
C GLU A 3 -13.88 -2.37 17.45
N GLN A 4 -13.41 -1.21 17.05
CA GLN A 4 -13.76 -0.68 15.74
C GLN A 4 -12.75 -1.14 14.73
N THR A 5 -13.23 -1.90 13.76
CA THR A 5 -12.40 -2.33 12.64
C THR A 5 -12.22 -1.14 11.70
N PRO A 6 -10.98 -0.81 11.33
CA PRO A 6 -10.76 0.26 10.35
C PRO A 6 -11.47 -0.07 9.04
N ALA A 7 -12.08 0.93 8.43
CA ALA A 7 -12.66 0.77 7.10
C ALA A 7 -11.57 0.85 6.05
N ILE A 8 -11.55 -0.14 5.16
CA ILE A 8 -10.59 -0.15 4.06
C ILE A 8 -11.16 0.68 2.92
N LEU A 9 -10.56 1.82 2.64
CA LEU A 9 -10.98 2.71 1.57
C LEU A 9 -10.33 2.33 0.24
N ARG A 10 -9.06 1.92 0.29
CA ARG A 10 -8.33 1.47 -0.89
C ARG A 10 -7.38 0.35 -0.49
N ASN A 11 -7.21 -0.59 -1.39
CA ASN A 11 -6.31 -1.72 -1.18
C ASN A 11 -5.81 -2.17 -2.54
N ILE A 12 -4.51 -2.01 -2.77
CA ILE A 12 -3.92 -2.44 -4.03
C ILE A 12 -2.71 -3.33 -3.76
N MET A 13 -2.53 -4.26 -4.68
CA MET A 13 -1.34 -5.12 -4.71
C MET A 13 -0.48 -4.72 -5.89
N LEU A 14 0.81 -4.65 -5.65
CA LEU A 14 1.80 -4.39 -6.67
C LEU A 14 2.78 -5.55 -6.68
N GLU A 15 3.24 -5.90 -7.85
CA GLU A 15 4.19 -6.98 -8.02
C GLU A 15 5.27 -6.55 -9.00
N ALA A 16 6.50 -6.86 -8.69
CA ALA A 16 7.62 -6.57 -9.57
C ALA A 16 8.10 -7.86 -10.21
N GLU A 17 8.33 -7.80 -11.51
CA GLU A 17 9.01 -8.87 -12.19
C GLU A 17 10.47 -8.85 -11.78
N SER A 18 10.83 -9.81 -10.94
CA SER A 18 12.21 -9.94 -10.49
C SER A 18 12.43 -11.39 -10.08
N ALA A 19 13.68 -11.79 -10.01
CA ALA A 19 14.04 -13.12 -9.56
C ALA A 19 13.57 -13.40 -8.13
N MET A 20 13.31 -12.35 -7.36
CA MET A 20 12.90 -12.44 -5.97
C MET A 20 11.38 -12.45 -5.79
N ASN A 21 10.61 -12.25 -6.86
CA ASN A 21 9.16 -12.13 -6.80
C ASN A 21 8.73 -11.14 -5.71
N ALA A 22 9.24 -9.93 -5.81
CA ALA A 22 8.93 -8.89 -4.85
C ALA A 22 7.49 -8.44 -4.99
N TRP A 23 6.82 -8.25 -3.87
CA TRP A 23 5.44 -7.79 -3.82
C TRP A 23 5.30 -6.63 -2.84
N TYR A 24 4.21 -5.89 -3.01
CA TYR A 24 3.95 -4.69 -2.23
C TYR A 24 2.45 -4.54 -2.10
N GLN A 25 1.97 -4.39 -0.89
CA GLN A 25 0.55 -4.12 -0.64
C GLN A 25 0.42 -2.75 -0.01
N LEU A 26 -0.50 -1.96 -0.52
CA LEU A 26 -0.75 -0.62 -0.03
C LEU A 26 -2.22 -0.47 0.27
N LYS A 27 -2.53 -0.02 1.48
CA LYS A 27 -3.89 0.19 1.94
C LYS A 27 -4.08 1.61 2.43
N LEU A 28 -5.26 2.14 2.17
CA LEU A 28 -5.73 3.37 2.80
C LEU A 28 -6.87 2.99 3.72
N LEU A 29 -6.71 3.27 4.99
CA LEU A 29 -7.66 2.91 6.03
C LEU A 29 -8.25 4.16 6.67
N ARG A 30 -9.54 4.12 6.95
CA ARG A 30 -10.19 5.15 7.74
C ARG A 30 -10.37 4.64 9.16
N LEU A 31 -9.87 5.41 10.10
CA LEU A 31 -10.05 5.16 11.52
C LEU A 31 -11.19 6.01 12.06
N GLN A 32 -11.50 5.85 13.33
CA GLN A 32 -12.48 6.71 13.99
C GLN A 32 -12.05 8.17 13.93
N GLU A 33 -10.78 8.43 14.11
CA GLU A 33 -10.21 9.76 14.01
C GLU A 33 -8.98 9.72 13.12
N GLY A 34 -9.16 10.06 11.86
CA GLY A 34 -8.04 10.14 10.95
C GLY A 34 -7.93 8.97 9.99
N PHE A 35 -6.81 8.93 9.32
CA PHE A 35 -6.55 7.99 8.23
C PHE A 35 -5.15 7.42 8.33
N VAL A 36 -4.98 6.20 7.84
CA VAL A 36 -3.67 5.54 7.83
C VAL A 36 -3.41 5.01 6.42
N VAL A 37 -2.21 5.30 5.93
CA VAL A 37 -1.68 4.63 4.75
C VAL A 37 -0.74 3.55 5.27
N GLU A 38 -1.05 2.30 4.98
CA GLU A 38 -0.28 1.16 5.45
C GLU A 38 0.39 0.47 4.26
N LYS A 39 1.66 0.22 4.42
CA LYS A 39 2.48 -0.48 3.44
C LYS A 39 2.94 -1.80 4.01
N LEU A 40 2.79 -2.86 3.24
CA LEU A 40 3.37 -4.15 3.54
C LEU A 40 4.12 -4.61 2.31
N SER A 41 5.36 -5.01 2.46
CA SER A 41 6.17 -5.47 1.33
C SER A 41 6.92 -6.73 1.69
N GLY A 42 7.31 -7.47 0.67
CA GLY A 42 8.05 -8.71 0.89
C GLY A 42 8.52 -9.27 -0.42
N ARG A 43 9.04 -10.48 -0.33
CA ARG A 43 9.46 -11.26 -1.48
C ARG A 43 9.10 -12.72 -1.20
N LYS A 44 9.09 -13.53 -2.22
CA LYS A 44 8.68 -14.93 -2.08
C LYS A 44 9.46 -15.61 -0.95
N GLY A 45 8.71 -16.18 -0.01
CA GLY A 45 9.29 -16.90 1.12
C GLY A 45 9.78 -16.03 2.27
N HIS A 46 9.62 -14.72 2.20
CA HIS A 46 10.08 -13.82 3.24
C HIS A 46 9.05 -12.75 3.55
N LEU A 47 8.71 -12.63 4.81
CA LEU A 47 7.96 -11.48 5.29
C LEU A 47 8.87 -10.27 5.20
N GLY A 48 8.34 -9.21 4.63
CA GLY A 48 9.09 -8.01 4.44
C GLY A 48 8.80 -6.96 5.50
N ASP A 49 8.86 -5.75 5.06
CA ASP A 49 8.77 -4.56 5.86
C ASP A 49 7.32 -4.10 5.98
N ARG A 50 6.97 -3.56 7.13
CA ARG A 50 5.65 -2.98 7.35
C ARG A 50 5.83 -1.55 7.84
N ARG A 51 5.14 -0.61 7.21
CA ARG A 51 5.13 0.78 7.64
C ARG A 51 3.71 1.32 7.60
N ALA A 52 3.46 2.32 8.44
CA ALA A 52 2.18 2.99 8.46
C ALA A 52 2.41 4.48 8.71
N TRP A 53 1.62 5.30 8.04
CA TRP A 53 1.66 6.75 8.20
C TRP A 53 0.27 7.24 8.55
N PHE A 54 0.17 8.08 9.55
CA PHE A 54 -1.10 8.63 10.02
C PHE A 54 -1.34 10.02 9.41
N PHE A 55 -2.59 10.27 9.05
CA PHE A 55 -3.02 11.56 8.52
C PHE A 55 -4.34 11.96 9.15
N TRP A 56 -4.49 13.22 9.51
CA TRP A 56 -5.75 13.72 10.02
C TRP A 56 -6.77 13.94 8.91
N ASP A 57 -6.32 14.22 7.69
CA ASP A 57 -7.15 14.62 6.57
C ASP A 57 -7.11 13.55 5.48
N GLN A 58 -8.30 13.18 4.98
CA GLN A 58 -8.42 12.18 3.94
C GLN A 58 -7.68 12.57 2.66
N SER A 59 -7.77 13.85 2.29
CA SER A 59 -7.09 14.34 1.10
C SER A 59 -5.58 14.15 1.17
N GLU A 60 -4.99 14.44 2.32
CA GLU A 60 -3.56 14.22 2.51
C GLU A 60 -3.19 12.74 2.45
N ALA A 61 -4.03 11.90 3.05
CA ALA A 61 -3.81 10.46 3.02
C ALA A 61 -3.89 9.92 1.60
N GLU A 62 -4.87 10.36 0.82
CA GLU A 62 -5.01 9.95 -0.56
C GLU A 62 -3.86 10.43 -1.43
N GLN A 63 -3.39 11.64 -1.21
CA GLN A 63 -2.22 12.16 -1.92
C GLN A 63 -0.98 11.34 -1.61
N ALA A 64 -0.79 10.98 -0.34
CA ALA A 64 0.34 10.14 0.06
C ALA A 64 0.24 8.75 -0.58
N PHE A 65 -0.96 8.17 -0.59
CA PHE A 65 -1.22 6.89 -1.23
C PHE A 65 -0.86 6.93 -2.72
N GLU A 66 -1.38 7.92 -3.44
CA GLU A 66 -1.12 8.07 -4.87
C GLU A 66 0.36 8.31 -5.17
N ARG A 67 1.03 9.07 -4.32
CA ARG A 67 2.45 9.34 -4.50
C ARG A 67 3.28 8.06 -4.39
N ILE A 68 2.93 7.19 -3.46
CA ILE A 68 3.63 5.91 -3.30
C ILE A 68 3.38 5.02 -4.53
N VAL A 69 2.13 4.93 -4.98
CA VAL A 69 1.79 4.14 -6.18
C VAL A 69 2.58 4.64 -7.38
N LEU A 70 2.56 5.94 -7.60
CA LEU A 70 3.25 6.55 -8.74
C LEU A 70 4.75 6.28 -8.68
N LYS A 71 5.33 6.43 -7.50
CA LYS A 71 6.75 6.20 -7.30
C LYS A 71 7.14 4.74 -7.58
N LYS A 72 6.31 3.79 -7.15
CA LYS A 72 6.61 2.36 -7.33
C LYS A 72 6.38 1.88 -8.75
N THR A 73 5.48 2.52 -9.49
CA THR A 73 5.17 2.12 -10.87
C THR A 73 5.92 2.92 -11.92
N SER A 74 6.72 3.91 -11.51
CA SER A 74 7.48 4.74 -12.45
C SER A 74 8.58 3.94 -13.13
N PRO A 75 8.76 4.11 -14.45
CA PRO A 75 9.84 3.44 -15.17
C PRO A 75 11.20 4.05 -14.80
N GLY A 76 12.26 3.33 -15.12
CA GLY A 76 13.63 3.81 -14.90
C GLY A 76 14.21 3.52 -13.53
N ARG A 77 13.48 2.84 -12.69
CA ARG A 77 13.95 2.41 -11.38
C ARG A 77 14.52 1.00 -11.47
N LYS A 78 15.34 0.63 -10.48
CA LYS A 78 15.88 -0.73 -10.39
C LYS A 78 14.77 -1.78 -10.36
N ARG A 79 13.66 -1.45 -9.71
CA ARG A 79 12.53 -2.34 -9.56
C ARG A 79 11.28 -1.54 -9.87
N VAL A 80 10.58 -1.95 -10.91
CA VAL A 80 9.32 -1.35 -11.29
C VAL A 80 8.20 -2.30 -10.91
N TYR A 81 7.25 -1.78 -10.14
CA TYR A 81 6.09 -2.56 -9.72
C TYR A 81 4.93 -2.34 -10.69
N GLN A 82 4.10 -3.35 -10.83
CA GLN A 82 2.87 -3.26 -11.60
C GLN A 82 1.70 -3.48 -10.66
N VAL A 83 0.64 -2.69 -10.87
CA VAL A 83 -0.58 -2.87 -10.10
C VAL A 83 -1.29 -4.12 -10.59
N LEU A 84 -1.58 -5.04 -9.68
CA LEU A 84 -2.36 -6.20 -10.00
C LEU A 84 -3.84 -5.84 -9.97
N GLN A 85 -4.55 -6.17 -11.04
CA GLN A 85 -5.98 -5.94 -11.10
C GLN A 85 -6.69 -6.89 -10.14
N PRO A 86 -7.58 -6.39 -9.28
CA PRO A 86 -8.35 -7.28 -8.45
C PRO A 86 -9.20 -8.18 -9.32
N ARG A 87 -9.24 -9.45 -8.98
CA ARG A 87 -10.15 -10.37 -9.65
C ARG A 87 -11.50 -10.29 -8.98
N ASP A 88 -12.48 -10.01 -9.76
CA ASP A 88 -13.86 -10.03 -9.28
C ASP A 88 -14.40 -11.45 -9.25
#